data_60d3e7fc26d01c79dd9e34c07cadf1b7
#
_entry.id   60d3e7fc26d01c79dd9e34c07cadf1b7
#
_cell.length_a   1.000
_cell.length_b   1.000
_cell.length_c   1.000
_cell.angle_alpha   90.00
_cell.angle_beta   90.00
_cell.angle_gamma   90.00
#
_symmetry.space_group_name_H-M   'P 1'
#
loop_
_entity.id
_entity.type
_entity.pdbx_description
1 polymer ?
#
loop_
_entity_poly.entity_id
_entity_poly.type
_entity_poly.pdbx_seq_one_letter_code
_entity_poly.pdbx_strand_id
1 'polypeptide(L)'
;SLFTPTLSRTVSASALRKEPKWTRFPVSEAREEIIHYQLSDFFTIKRGIATGDNKFFILSRDQIEALGLPWAVFRPILPSPRYIADDEVEADNNGVPMLDRQLFLLDCRLPEEKVKTTYPALWAYLEHAKKDVASRYLCRSRKVWYFQEERSPAPLMCTYLGRTDTKSGRPFRFILNHSRATAANVYLLLYPKPVLARAMAQDHTLIRRVWEVLNALCPDALLGEGRVYGG
;
A
#
# COMPACT_ATOMS: atom_id res chain seq x y z
N SER A 1 -8.04 -14.57 39.07
CA SER A 1 -7.65 -15.85 38.46
C SER A 1 -6.52 -15.60 37.47
N LEU A 2 -5.38 -16.20 37.71
CA LEU A 2 -4.26 -16.20 36.78
C LEU A 2 -4.69 -16.99 35.53
N PHE A 3 -4.70 -16.33 34.38
CA PHE A 3 -4.97 -17.00 33.11
C PHE A 3 -3.92 -18.08 32.89
N THR A 4 -4.36 -19.33 32.79
CA THR A 4 -3.49 -20.43 32.37
C THR A 4 -3.25 -20.24 30.87
N PRO A 5 -2.00 -20.06 30.40
CA PRO A 5 -1.74 -19.88 28.98
C PRO A 5 -2.17 -21.12 28.20
N THR A 6 -2.88 -20.94 27.11
CA THR A 6 -3.30 -22.03 26.21
C THR A 6 -2.13 -22.67 25.47
N LEU A 7 -1.01 -21.96 25.36
CA LEU A 7 0.25 -22.45 24.78
C LEU A 7 1.43 -21.88 25.58
N SER A 8 2.36 -22.74 25.96
CA SER A 8 3.61 -22.36 26.61
C SER A 8 4.77 -23.13 25.98
N ARG A 9 5.82 -22.42 25.58
CA ARG A 9 7.03 -23.01 25.01
C ARG A 9 8.27 -22.34 25.61
N THR A 10 9.22 -23.15 26.06
CA THR A 10 10.53 -22.67 26.51
C THR A 10 11.48 -22.64 25.31
N VAL A 11 12.09 -21.49 25.06
CA VAL A 11 13.05 -21.29 23.97
C VAL A 11 14.36 -20.76 24.55
N SER A 12 15.49 -21.26 24.07
CA SER A 12 16.80 -20.80 24.54
C SER A 12 17.07 -19.34 24.10
N ALA A 13 17.76 -18.57 24.93
CA ALA A 13 18.15 -17.21 24.61
C ALA A 13 19.00 -17.11 23.34
N SER A 14 19.79 -18.14 23.03
CA SER A 14 20.59 -18.22 21.80
C SER A 14 19.67 -18.36 20.54
N ALA A 15 18.60 -19.15 20.62
CA ALA A 15 17.63 -19.28 19.55
C ALA A 15 16.86 -17.96 19.35
N LEU A 16 16.42 -17.31 20.43
CA LEU A 16 15.74 -16.01 20.37
C LEU A 16 16.58 -14.91 19.70
N ARG A 17 17.90 -14.91 19.95
CA ARG A 17 18.82 -13.92 19.34
C ARG A 17 19.02 -14.11 17.84
N LYS A 18 18.83 -15.33 17.32
CA LYS A 18 18.99 -15.66 15.90
C LYS A 18 17.72 -15.36 15.10
N GLU A 19 16.58 -15.23 15.77
CA GLU A 19 15.29 -15.00 15.10
C GLU A 19 14.95 -13.52 15.02
N PRO A 20 14.63 -13.00 13.82
CA PRO A 20 14.21 -11.62 13.64
C PRO A 20 12.82 -11.31 14.22
N LYS A 21 11.99 -12.34 14.42
CA LYS A 21 10.64 -12.21 14.99
C LYS A 21 10.36 -13.29 16.03
N TRP A 22 10.18 -12.88 17.28
CA TRP A 22 9.89 -13.80 18.38
C TRP A 22 8.47 -14.38 18.34
N THR A 23 7.56 -13.73 17.66
CA THR A 23 6.17 -14.21 17.47
C THR A 23 6.07 -15.53 16.70
N ARG A 24 7.16 -15.99 16.07
CA ARG A 24 7.22 -17.29 15.38
C ARG A 24 7.35 -18.48 16.34
N PHE A 25 7.87 -18.29 17.53
CA PHE A 25 8.20 -19.40 18.44
C PHE A 25 6.99 -20.24 18.91
N PRO A 26 5.79 -19.71 19.08
CA PRO A 26 4.64 -20.54 19.43
C PRO A 26 4.26 -21.56 18.35
N VAL A 27 4.60 -21.32 17.09
CA VAL A 27 4.09 -22.06 15.93
C VAL A 27 5.16 -22.88 15.21
N SER A 28 6.47 -22.59 15.38
CA SER A 28 7.52 -23.26 14.60
C SER A 28 7.97 -24.59 15.23
N GLU A 29 7.58 -25.70 14.66
CA GLU A 29 8.40 -26.92 14.68
C GLU A 29 9.66 -26.68 13.86
N ALA A 30 10.79 -27.36 14.22
CA ALA A 30 12.06 -27.21 13.55
C ALA A 30 11.92 -27.31 12.03
N ARG A 31 12.15 -26.22 11.32
CA ARG A 31 12.21 -26.23 9.86
C ARG A 31 13.57 -26.80 9.45
N GLU A 32 13.55 -27.87 8.67
CA GLU A 32 14.69 -28.27 7.84
C GLU A 32 15.15 -27.05 6.99
N GLU A 33 16.45 -26.89 6.79
CA GLU A 33 17.04 -25.85 5.94
C GLU A 33 16.69 -26.10 4.47
N ILE A 34 15.43 -25.91 4.11
CA ILE A 34 15.04 -25.76 2.72
C ILE A 34 15.40 -24.32 2.34
N ILE A 35 16.10 -24.12 1.22
CA ILE A 35 16.39 -22.80 0.68
C ILE A 35 15.04 -22.09 0.44
N HIS A 36 14.64 -21.24 1.34
CA HIS A 36 13.39 -20.49 1.25
C HIS A 36 13.66 -19.16 0.55
N TYR A 37 13.24 -19.02 -0.68
CA TYR A 37 13.12 -17.70 -1.30
C TYR A 37 12.09 -16.87 -0.55
N GLN A 38 12.42 -15.60 -0.32
CA GLN A 38 11.53 -14.63 0.30
C GLN A 38 10.98 -13.68 -0.77
N LEU A 39 9.83 -13.08 -0.51
CA LEU A 39 9.32 -12.02 -1.42
C LEU A 39 10.31 -10.87 -1.60
N SER A 40 11.11 -10.59 -0.59
CA SER A 40 12.19 -9.60 -0.64
C SER A 40 13.31 -9.94 -1.61
N ASP A 41 13.45 -11.19 -2.06
CA ASP A 41 14.43 -11.58 -3.08
C ASP A 41 14.00 -11.14 -4.48
N PHE A 42 12.69 -11.09 -4.72
CA PHE A 42 12.09 -10.78 -6.01
C PHE A 42 11.48 -9.38 -6.08
N PHE A 43 11.09 -8.80 -4.94
CA PHE A 43 10.43 -7.50 -4.88
C PHE A 43 11.13 -6.53 -3.93
N THR A 44 11.17 -5.26 -4.34
CA THR A 44 11.37 -4.15 -3.41
C THR A 44 10.01 -3.77 -2.85
N ILE A 45 9.82 -3.92 -1.55
CA ILE A 45 8.53 -3.67 -0.89
C ILE A 45 8.58 -2.30 -0.22
N LYS A 46 7.65 -1.42 -0.60
CA LYS A 46 7.52 -0.08 -0.01
C LYS A 46 6.11 0.12 0.51
N ARG A 47 5.98 0.82 1.62
CA ARG A 47 4.67 1.28 2.08
C ARG A 47 4.12 2.34 1.13
N GLY A 48 2.80 2.31 0.89
CA GLY A 48 2.12 3.33 0.11
C GLY A 48 2.20 4.72 0.74
N ILE A 49 1.69 5.72 0.03
CA ILE A 49 1.84 7.14 0.35
C ILE A 49 1.13 7.50 1.64
N ALA A 50 1.86 8.10 2.57
CA ALA A 50 1.31 8.75 3.75
C ALA A 50 1.08 10.23 3.44
N THR A 51 -0.15 10.62 3.13
CA THR A 51 -0.45 11.99 2.66
C THR A 51 -0.35 13.05 3.75
N GLY A 52 -0.53 12.66 5.01
CA GLY A 52 -0.70 13.58 6.14
C GLY A 52 -2.16 13.98 6.36
N ASP A 53 -2.95 14.05 5.30
CA ASP A 53 -4.41 14.23 5.33
C ASP A 53 -5.06 13.64 4.09
N ASN A 54 -5.60 12.43 4.21
CA ASN A 54 -6.24 11.78 3.08
C ASN A 54 -7.50 12.53 2.59
N LYS A 55 -8.23 13.21 3.49
CA LYS A 55 -9.45 13.95 3.10
C LYS A 55 -9.13 15.16 2.23
N PHE A 56 -7.97 15.76 2.45
CA PHE A 56 -7.51 16.91 1.70
C PHE A 56 -6.80 16.51 0.40
N PHE A 57 -5.92 15.52 0.45
CA PHE A 57 -5.07 15.17 -0.69
C PHE A 57 -5.68 14.13 -1.63
N ILE A 58 -6.73 13.41 -1.24
CA ILE A 58 -7.34 12.36 -2.07
C ILE A 58 -8.79 12.73 -2.32
N LEU A 59 -9.08 13.09 -3.55
CA LEU A 59 -10.39 13.59 -3.99
C LEU A 59 -11.03 12.64 -5.00
N SER A 60 -12.37 12.67 -5.06
CA SER A 60 -13.13 12.06 -6.16
C SER A 60 -13.12 12.98 -7.39
N ARG A 61 -13.51 12.43 -8.54
CA ARG A 61 -13.71 13.20 -9.78
C ARG A 61 -14.64 14.39 -9.55
N ASP A 62 -15.80 14.14 -8.96
CA ASP A 62 -16.82 15.18 -8.72
C ASP A 62 -16.29 16.32 -7.83
N GLN A 63 -15.46 15.98 -6.83
CA GLN A 63 -14.83 16.99 -5.96
C GLN A 63 -13.81 17.85 -6.70
N ILE A 64 -13.02 17.25 -7.58
CA ILE A 64 -12.04 17.97 -8.40
C ILE A 64 -12.74 18.92 -9.34
N GLU A 65 -13.80 18.47 -10.02
CA GLU A 65 -14.61 19.25 -10.96
C GLU A 65 -15.38 20.36 -10.27
N ALA A 66 -16.06 20.06 -9.15
CA ALA A 66 -16.80 21.06 -8.38
C ALA A 66 -15.91 22.19 -7.81
N LEU A 67 -14.66 21.87 -7.49
CA LEU A 67 -13.66 22.84 -7.02
C LEU A 67 -12.91 23.53 -8.18
N GLY A 68 -13.15 23.15 -9.43
CA GLY A 68 -12.45 23.68 -10.60
C GLY A 68 -10.95 23.44 -10.58
N LEU A 69 -10.49 22.35 -9.95
CA LEU A 69 -9.07 22.06 -9.81
C LEU A 69 -8.47 21.49 -11.10
N PRO A 70 -7.21 21.85 -11.43
CA PRO A 70 -6.57 21.40 -12.68
C PRO A 70 -6.23 19.90 -12.63
N TRP A 71 -6.73 19.12 -13.55
CA TRP A 71 -6.46 17.68 -13.67
C TRP A 71 -4.97 17.34 -13.79
N ALA A 72 -4.16 18.25 -14.34
CA ALA A 72 -2.72 18.06 -14.55
C ALA A 72 -1.92 17.79 -13.25
N VAL A 73 -2.49 18.12 -12.08
CA VAL A 73 -1.85 17.91 -10.78
C VAL A 73 -2.45 16.74 -10.01
N PHE A 74 -3.26 15.93 -10.66
CA PHE A 74 -3.87 14.74 -10.06
C PHE A 74 -3.42 13.46 -10.76
N ARG A 75 -3.25 12.41 -9.98
CA ARG A 75 -2.99 11.06 -10.48
C ARG A 75 -3.87 10.03 -9.78
N PRO A 76 -4.22 8.94 -10.45
CA PRO A 76 -5.07 7.90 -9.84
C PRO A 76 -4.42 7.32 -8.58
N ILE A 77 -5.25 7.04 -7.57
CA ILE A 77 -4.87 6.34 -6.35
C ILE A 77 -5.94 5.34 -5.98
N LEU A 78 -5.54 4.14 -5.58
CA LEU A 78 -6.51 3.11 -5.16
C LEU A 78 -7.24 3.54 -3.88
N PRO A 79 -8.56 3.29 -3.79
CA PRO A 79 -9.31 3.46 -2.57
C PRO A 79 -8.83 2.48 -1.48
N SER A 80 -9.33 2.63 -0.26
CA SER A 80 -9.06 1.65 0.80
C SER A 80 -9.53 0.25 0.37
N PRO A 81 -8.83 -0.84 0.76
CA PRO A 81 -9.13 -2.22 0.34
C PRO A 81 -10.59 -2.64 0.53
N ARG A 82 -11.29 -2.07 1.51
CA ARG A 82 -12.71 -2.35 1.75
C ARG A 82 -13.66 -1.93 0.62
N TYR A 83 -13.20 -1.07 -0.28
CA TYR A 83 -13.95 -0.58 -1.45
C TYR A 83 -13.49 -1.23 -2.76
N ILE A 84 -12.61 -2.23 -2.68
CA ILE A 84 -12.17 -3.03 -3.81
C ILE A 84 -12.77 -4.42 -3.62
N ALA A 85 -13.72 -4.77 -4.48
CA ALA A 85 -14.43 -6.04 -4.38
C ALA A 85 -13.51 -7.21 -4.76
N ASP A 86 -12.85 -7.09 -5.91
CA ASP A 86 -12.00 -8.13 -6.47
C ASP A 86 -10.52 -7.87 -6.19
N ASP A 87 -9.71 -8.94 -6.18
CA ASP A 87 -8.27 -8.84 -5.97
C ASP A 87 -7.50 -8.52 -7.27
N GLU A 88 -8.22 -8.20 -8.36
CA GLU A 88 -7.67 -7.73 -9.62
C GLU A 88 -8.30 -6.39 -9.98
N VAL A 89 -7.48 -5.40 -10.32
CA VAL A 89 -7.90 -4.04 -10.67
C VAL A 89 -7.55 -3.77 -12.12
N GLU A 90 -8.57 -3.79 -12.96
CA GLU A 90 -8.47 -3.44 -14.38
C GLU A 90 -8.36 -1.93 -14.58
N ALA A 91 -7.92 -1.52 -15.77
CA ALA A 91 -7.75 -0.13 -16.15
C ALA A 91 -8.52 0.23 -17.41
N ASP A 92 -8.97 1.48 -17.48
CA ASP A 92 -9.43 2.07 -18.72
C ASP A 92 -8.26 2.43 -19.67
N ASN A 93 -8.57 2.95 -20.86
CA ASN A 93 -7.58 3.36 -21.87
C ASN A 93 -6.64 4.47 -21.39
N ASN A 94 -6.98 5.20 -20.33
CA ASN A 94 -6.17 6.25 -19.72
C ASN A 94 -5.35 5.73 -18.53
N GLY A 95 -5.50 4.44 -18.18
CA GLY A 95 -4.85 3.82 -17.04
C GLY A 95 -5.52 4.15 -15.70
N VAL A 96 -6.74 4.69 -15.70
CA VAL A 96 -7.52 4.90 -14.48
C VAL A 96 -8.14 3.57 -14.06
N PRO A 97 -8.10 3.21 -12.75
CA PRO A 97 -8.69 1.95 -12.28
C PRO A 97 -10.20 1.92 -12.53
N MET A 98 -10.69 0.80 -13.08
CA MET A 98 -12.11 0.54 -13.35
C MET A 98 -12.80 0.08 -12.06
N LEU A 99 -13.00 1.02 -11.16
CA LEU A 99 -13.64 0.80 -9.86
C LEU A 99 -14.83 1.76 -9.70
N ASP A 100 -15.85 1.34 -8.96
CA ASP A 100 -17.00 2.20 -8.62
C ASP A 100 -16.55 3.49 -7.91
N ARG A 101 -15.53 3.39 -7.08
CA ARG A 101 -14.94 4.51 -6.37
C ARG A 101 -13.59 4.89 -6.97
N GLN A 102 -13.61 5.81 -7.90
CA GLN A 102 -12.41 6.42 -8.47
C GLN A 102 -11.91 7.57 -7.58
N LEU A 103 -10.64 7.51 -7.21
CA LEU A 103 -9.97 8.51 -6.38
C LEU A 103 -8.69 8.99 -7.05
N PHE A 104 -8.34 10.24 -6.76
CA PHE A 104 -7.18 10.90 -7.33
C PHE A 104 -6.39 11.61 -6.23
N LEU A 105 -5.08 11.44 -6.27
CA LEU A 105 -4.13 12.07 -5.36
C LEU A 105 -3.68 13.41 -5.94
N LEU A 106 -3.81 14.45 -5.16
CA LEU A 106 -3.16 15.73 -5.44
C LEU A 106 -1.64 15.55 -5.32
N ASP A 107 -0.93 15.61 -6.43
CA ASP A 107 0.53 15.44 -6.54
C ASP A 107 1.16 16.59 -7.35
N CYS A 108 1.00 17.79 -6.85
CA CYS A 108 1.60 18.99 -7.44
C CYS A 108 3.07 19.10 -6.97
N ARG A 109 4.00 19.26 -7.93
CA ARG A 109 5.43 19.43 -7.69
C ARG A 109 5.92 20.85 -7.94
N LEU A 110 5.03 21.78 -8.24
CA LEU A 110 5.37 23.17 -8.46
C LEU A 110 5.53 23.91 -7.13
N PRO A 111 6.50 24.80 -7.00
CA PRO A 111 6.60 25.68 -5.84
C PRO A 111 5.43 26.66 -5.77
N GLU A 112 5.15 27.21 -4.58
CA GLU A 112 3.98 28.07 -4.30
C GLU A 112 3.80 29.19 -5.33
N GLU A 113 4.87 29.92 -5.69
CA GLU A 113 4.83 31.02 -6.67
C GLU A 113 4.38 30.55 -8.06
N LYS A 114 4.80 29.34 -8.47
CA LYS A 114 4.37 28.76 -9.74
C LYS A 114 2.92 28.29 -9.69
N VAL A 115 2.49 27.70 -8.57
CA VAL A 115 1.08 27.29 -8.40
C VAL A 115 0.18 28.50 -8.46
N LYS A 116 0.51 29.58 -7.77
CA LYS A 116 -0.25 30.84 -7.73
C LYS A 116 -0.49 31.42 -9.12
N THR A 117 0.54 31.41 -9.97
CA THR A 117 0.44 31.97 -11.32
C THR A 117 -0.20 31.02 -12.34
N THR A 118 0.09 29.71 -12.23
CA THR A 118 -0.34 28.71 -13.23
C THR A 118 -1.72 28.13 -12.93
N TYR A 119 -2.04 27.95 -11.65
CA TYR A 119 -3.25 27.29 -11.19
C TYR A 119 -3.94 28.04 -10.04
N PRO A 120 -4.57 29.21 -10.30
CA PRO A 120 -5.19 30.03 -9.25
C PRO A 120 -6.21 29.30 -8.38
N ALA A 121 -7.02 28.42 -8.98
CA ALA A 121 -7.99 27.60 -8.22
C ALA A 121 -7.29 26.64 -7.24
N LEU A 122 -6.21 25.97 -7.68
CA LEU A 122 -5.41 25.13 -6.81
C LEU A 122 -4.75 25.97 -5.69
N TRP A 123 -4.26 27.18 -6.02
CA TRP A 123 -3.67 28.05 -5.02
C TRP A 123 -4.69 28.40 -3.93
N ALA A 124 -5.89 28.81 -4.30
CA ALA A 124 -6.96 29.10 -3.37
C ALA A 124 -7.31 27.88 -2.49
N TYR A 125 -7.37 26.68 -3.07
CA TYR A 125 -7.59 25.44 -2.35
C TYR A 125 -6.50 25.16 -1.32
N LEU A 126 -5.22 25.33 -1.68
CA LEU A 126 -4.07 25.16 -0.80
C LEU A 126 -4.06 26.18 0.34
N GLU A 127 -4.29 27.46 0.05
CA GLU A 127 -4.30 28.53 1.05
C GLU A 127 -5.41 28.35 2.08
N HIS A 128 -6.61 27.92 1.66
CA HIS A 128 -7.72 27.66 2.56
C HIS A 128 -7.36 26.59 3.62
N ALA A 129 -6.60 25.57 3.24
CA ALA A 129 -6.24 24.46 4.13
C ALA A 129 -4.88 24.66 4.84
N LYS A 130 -4.13 25.71 4.51
CA LYS A 130 -2.74 25.90 4.97
C LYS A 130 -2.62 25.88 6.50
N LYS A 131 -3.54 26.51 7.22
CA LYS A 131 -3.51 26.56 8.70
C LYS A 131 -3.65 25.18 9.35
N ASP A 132 -4.53 24.33 8.81
CA ASP A 132 -4.87 23.05 9.42
C ASP A 132 -3.98 21.92 8.88
N VAL A 133 -3.87 21.81 7.56
CA VAL A 133 -3.20 20.66 6.92
C VAL A 133 -1.68 20.82 6.94
N ALA A 134 -1.15 22.01 6.64
CA ALA A 134 0.30 22.23 6.62
C ALA A 134 0.92 22.11 8.02
N SER A 135 0.16 22.36 9.09
CA SER A 135 0.61 22.24 10.48
C SER A 135 0.79 20.77 10.92
N ARG A 136 0.17 19.81 10.23
CA ARG A 136 0.27 18.38 10.55
C ARG A 136 1.70 17.87 10.38
N TYR A 137 2.12 16.99 11.28
CA TYR A 137 3.50 16.51 11.36
C TYR A 137 4.10 16.10 10.01
N LEU A 138 3.41 15.24 9.25
CA LEU A 138 3.92 14.78 7.94
C LEU A 138 3.99 15.90 6.91
N CYS A 139 3.06 16.84 6.90
CA CYS A 139 3.05 17.94 5.95
C CYS A 139 4.18 18.93 6.24
N ARG A 140 4.32 19.37 7.49
CA ARG A 140 5.36 20.33 7.90
C ARG A 140 6.79 19.77 7.78
N SER A 141 6.98 18.45 7.79
CA SER A 141 8.29 17.82 7.63
C SER A 141 8.79 17.77 6.18
N ARG A 142 7.95 18.13 5.21
CA ARG A 142 8.28 18.14 3.78
C ARG A 142 8.94 19.46 3.37
N LYS A 143 9.70 19.42 2.28
CA LYS A 143 10.31 20.63 1.69
C LYS A 143 9.25 21.69 1.33
N VAL A 144 8.14 21.26 0.77
CA VAL A 144 6.92 22.02 0.56
C VAL A 144 5.77 21.18 1.10
N TRP A 145 4.94 21.72 1.96
CA TRP A 145 3.99 20.99 2.77
C TRP A 145 3.00 20.11 1.98
N TYR A 146 2.65 20.48 0.75
CA TYR A 146 1.73 19.73 -0.11
C TYR A 146 2.44 18.74 -1.05
N PHE A 147 3.78 18.70 -1.10
CA PHE A 147 4.49 17.70 -1.90
C PHE A 147 4.27 16.31 -1.32
N GLN A 148 3.94 15.36 -2.21
CA GLN A 148 3.76 13.98 -1.81
C GLN A 148 5.05 13.17 -2.02
N GLU A 149 5.16 12.04 -1.32
CA GLU A 149 6.21 11.07 -1.62
C GLU A 149 6.03 10.52 -3.04
N GLU A 150 7.13 10.30 -3.72
CA GLU A 150 7.09 9.65 -5.02
C GLU A 150 6.90 8.14 -4.85
N ARG A 151 5.77 7.66 -5.35
CA ARG A 151 5.45 6.23 -5.42
C ARG A 151 4.83 5.96 -6.79
N SER A 152 5.60 5.29 -7.65
CA SER A 152 5.09 4.80 -8.94
C SER A 152 3.98 3.78 -8.72
N PRO A 153 3.10 3.53 -9.68
CA PRO A 153 2.22 2.39 -9.68
C PRO A 153 3.02 1.09 -9.52
N ALA A 154 2.52 0.18 -8.71
CA ALA A 154 3.11 -1.16 -8.56
C ALA A 154 2.17 -2.19 -9.18
N PRO A 155 2.69 -3.20 -9.91
CA PRO A 155 1.85 -4.23 -10.53
C PRO A 155 1.20 -5.15 -9.51
N LEU A 156 1.76 -5.23 -8.30
CA LEU A 156 1.25 -6.05 -7.21
C LEU A 156 1.27 -5.27 -5.91
N MET A 157 0.18 -5.36 -5.16
CA MET A 157 0.02 -4.70 -3.86
C MET A 157 -0.49 -5.69 -2.83
N CYS A 158 -0.14 -5.46 -1.56
CA CYS A 158 -0.66 -6.23 -0.44
C CYS A 158 -1.30 -5.29 0.58
N THR A 159 -2.38 -5.72 1.24
CA THR A 159 -2.93 -4.97 2.37
C THR A 159 -1.92 -4.92 3.51
N TYR A 160 -1.72 -3.73 4.09
CA TYR A 160 -0.68 -3.53 5.13
C TYR A 160 -1.04 -4.18 6.46
N LEU A 161 -2.34 -4.18 6.79
CA LEU A 161 -2.85 -4.73 8.04
C LEU A 161 -3.77 -5.91 7.73
N GLY A 162 -3.46 -7.06 8.32
CA GLY A 162 -4.33 -8.21 8.29
C GLY A 162 -5.52 -8.01 9.25
N ARG A 163 -6.67 -8.57 8.88
CA ARG A 163 -7.84 -8.70 9.75
C ARG A 163 -8.25 -10.16 9.79
N THR A 164 -8.53 -10.65 10.97
CA THR A 164 -8.96 -12.04 11.18
C THR A 164 -10.45 -12.25 10.90
N ASP A 165 -11.23 -11.17 10.86
CA ASP A 165 -12.70 -11.16 10.69
C ASP A 165 -13.15 -10.88 9.25
N THR A 166 -12.27 -11.06 8.26
CA THR A 166 -12.65 -10.81 6.86
C THR A 166 -13.63 -11.86 6.35
N LYS A 167 -14.63 -11.44 5.58
CA LYS A 167 -15.57 -12.33 4.88
C LYS A 167 -14.87 -13.36 3.99
N SER A 168 -13.66 -13.06 3.52
CA SER A 168 -12.83 -13.93 2.69
C SER A 168 -12.03 -14.96 3.48
N GLY A 169 -11.98 -14.88 4.81
CA GLY A 169 -11.12 -15.72 5.66
C GLY A 169 -9.61 -15.48 5.45
N ARG A 170 -9.23 -14.50 4.63
CA ARG A 170 -7.83 -14.18 4.33
C ARG A 170 -7.37 -12.99 5.14
N PRO A 171 -6.29 -13.11 5.94
CA PRO A 171 -5.79 -12.00 6.76
C PRO A 171 -5.19 -10.88 5.92
N PHE A 172 -4.63 -11.22 4.75
CA PHE A 172 -4.04 -10.30 3.79
C PHE A 172 -4.59 -10.58 2.40
N ARG A 173 -4.70 -9.51 1.60
CA ARG A 173 -5.10 -9.59 0.19
C ARG A 173 -3.94 -9.12 -0.67
N PHE A 174 -3.60 -9.91 -1.68
CA PHE A 174 -2.68 -9.50 -2.73
C PHE A 174 -3.51 -9.05 -3.94
N ILE A 175 -3.31 -7.82 -4.37
CA ILE A 175 -4.09 -7.18 -5.42
C ILE A 175 -3.22 -7.00 -6.64
N LEU A 176 -3.63 -7.58 -7.77
CA LEU A 176 -3.03 -7.37 -9.08
C LEU A 176 -3.56 -6.07 -9.67
N ASN A 177 -2.66 -5.15 -10.00
CA ASN A 177 -3.02 -3.80 -10.46
C ASN A 177 -2.54 -3.56 -11.88
N HIS A 178 -3.46 -3.47 -12.81
CA HIS A 178 -3.20 -3.13 -14.22
C HIS A 178 -3.25 -1.63 -14.49
N SER A 179 -3.68 -0.84 -13.49
CA SER A 179 -3.87 0.60 -13.65
C SER A 179 -2.59 1.40 -13.37
N ARG A 180 -2.65 2.69 -13.68
CA ARG A 180 -1.63 3.68 -13.28
C ARG A 180 -1.84 4.22 -11.87
N ALA A 181 -2.74 3.63 -11.09
CA ALA A 181 -2.97 4.06 -9.73
C ALA A 181 -1.80 3.65 -8.81
N THR A 182 -1.37 4.61 -8.00
CA THR A 182 -0.57 4.33 -6.81
C THR A 182 -1.50 3.95 -5.64
N ALA A 183 -0.98 3.81 -4.43
CA ALA A 183 -1.82 3.51 -3.27
C ALA A 183 -1.37 4.27 -2.01
N ALA A 184 -2.34 4.50 -1.11
CA ALA A 184 -2.09 5.08 0.20
C ALA A 184 -1.42 4.05 1.15
N ASN A 185 -1.00 4.52 2.31
CA ASN A 185 -0.22 3.78 3.31
C ASN A 185 -0.94 2.60 3.99
N VAL A 186 -2.14 2.29 3.55
CA VAL A 186 -2.88 1.06 3.92
C VAL A 186 -2.47 -0.14 3.06
N TYR A 187 -1.59 0.08 2.08
CA TYR A 187 -1.03 -0.94 1.20
C TYR A 187 0.49 -1.00 1.31
N LEU A 188 1.04 -2.19 1.02
CA LEU A 188 2.42 -2.42 0.64
C LEU A 188 2.48 -2.54 -0.88
N LEU A 189 3.38 -1.81 -1.51
CA LEU A 189 3.62 -1.78 -2.94
C LEU A 189 4.81 -2.71 -3.25
N LEU A 190 4.60 -3.69 -4.12
CA LEU A 190 5.60 -4.68 -4.49
C LEU A 190 6.15 -4.34 -5.89
N TYR A 191 7.37 -3.82 -5.92
CA TYR A 191 8.08 -3.47 -7.15
C TYR A 191 9.00 -4.60 -7.56
N PRO A 192 8.83 -5.21 -8.75
CA PRO A 192 9.72 -6.26 -9.23
C PRO A 192 11.17 -5.79 -9.26
N LYS A 193 12.08 -6.60 -8.71
CA LYS A 193 13.52 -6.39 -8.85
C LYS A 193 13.98 -6.71 -10.27
N PRO A 194 15.17 -6.26 -10.70
CA PRO A 194 15.62 -6.39 -12.10
C PRO A 194 15.53 -7.80 -12.69
N VAL A 195 15.77 -8.82 -11.89
CA VAL A 195 15.67 -10.22 -12.35
C VAL A 195 14.23 -10.58 -12.69
N LEU A 196 13.30 -10.31 -11.77
CA LEU A 196 11.87 -10.57 -11.99
C LEU A 196 11.30 -9.66 -13.09
N ALA A 197 11.69 -8.38 -13.12
CA ALA A 197 11.24 -7.45 -14.16
C ALA A 197 11.64 -7.91 -15.57
N ARG A 198 12.86 -8.43 -15.74
CA ARG A 198 13.31 -9.02 -17.03
C ARG A 198 12.51 -10.26 -17.39
N ALA A 199 12.24 -11.15 -16.45
CA ALA A 199 11.42 -12.34 -16.70
C ALA A 199 9.98 -11.97 -17.08
N MET A 200 9.38 -10.96 -16.42
CA MET A 200 8.05 -10.43 -16.74
C MET A 200 8.00 -9.77 -18.14
N ALA A 201 9.08 -9.17 -18.60
CA ALA A 201 9.16 -8.60 -19.96
C ALA A 201 9.15 -9.69 -21.04
N GLN A 202 9.63 -10.89 -20.72
CA GLN A 202 9.61 -12.05 -21.61
C GLN A 202 8.31 -12.86 -21.51
N ASP A 203 7.70 -12.87 -20.33
CA ASP A 203 6.45 -13.57 -20.05
C ASP A 203 5.49 -12.66 -19.26
N HIS A 204 4.59 -12.03 -19.96
CA HIS A 204 3.61 -11.10 -19.37
C HIS A 204 2.61 -11.79 -18.42
N THR A 205 2.51 -13.14 -18.47
CA THR A 205 1.62 -13.89 -17.56
C THR A 205 2.27 -14.17 -16.20
N LEU A 206 3.59 -13.98 -16.10
CA LEU A 206 4.35 -14.34 -14.90
C LEU A 206 3.85 -13.62 -13.64
N ILE A 207 3.53 -12.33 -13.74
CA ILE A 207 3.03 -11.57 -12.56
C ILE A 207 1.68 -12.09 -12.09
N ARG A 208 0.81 -12.52 -12.99
CA ARG A 208 -0.47 -13.15 -12.66
C ARG A 208 -0.25 -14.47 -11.93
N ARG A 209 0.63 -15.32 -12.41
CA ARG A 209 0.98 -16.59 -11.73
C ARG A 209 1.56 -16.34 -10.33
N VAL A 210 2.41 -15.34 -10.17
CA VAL A 210 2.92 -14.94 -8.84
C VAL A 210 1.78 -14.49 -7.93
N TRP A 211 0.86 -13.68 -8.44
CA TRP A 211 -0.32 -13.22 -7.71
C TRP A 211 -1.24 -14.38 -7.29
N GLU A 212 -1.49 -15.34 -8.17
CA GLU A 212 -2.28 -16.54 -7.88
C GLU A 212 -1.66 -17.37 -6.75
N VAL A 213 -0.34 -17.60 -6.82
CA VAL A 213 0.41 -18.32 -5.77
C VAL A 213 0.31 -17.60 -4.43
N LEU A 214 0.48 -16.28 -4.41
CA LEU A 214 0.40 -15.49 -3.18
C LEU A 214 -1.01 -15.53 -2.55
N ASN A 215 -2.05 -15.50 -3.37
CA ASN A 215 -3.43 -15.60 -2.89
C ASN A 215 -3.83 -17.05 -2.52
N ALA A 216 -3.08 -18.05 -2.96
CA ALA A 216 -3.27 -19.45 -2.57
C ALA A 216 -2.53 -19.83 -1.27
N LEU A 217 -1.69 -18.95 -0.72
CA LEU A 217 -0.96 -19.21 0.53
C LEU A 217 -1.92 -19.43 1.70
N CYS A 218 -1.57 -20.40 2.55
CA CYS A 218 -2.32 -20.67 3.77
C CYS A 218 -2.38 -19.41 4.67
N PRO A 219 -3.57 -19.05 5.20
CA PRO A 219 -3.71 -17.93 6.12
C PRO A 219 -2.73 -17.95 7.31
N ASP A 220 -2.47 -19.10 7.89
CA ASP A 220 -1.57 -19.25 9.04
C ASP A 220 -0.11 -18.91 8.69
N ALA A 221 0.35 -19.25 7.47
CA ALA A 221 1.67 -18.88 6.99
C ALA A 221 1.80 -17.34 6.88
N LEU A 222 0.74 -16.67 6.40
CA LEU A 222 0.70 -15.21 6.28
C LEU A 222 0.60 -14.52 7.65
N LEU A 223 -0.14 -15.07 8.60
CA LEU A 223 -0.28 -14.53 9.95
C LEU A 223 1.05 -14.57 10.71
N GLY A 224 1.87 -15.62 10.51
CA GLY A 224 3.20 -15.72 11.09
C GLY A 224 4.17 -14.63 10.60
N GLU A 225 3.97 -14.09 9.40
CA GLU A 225 4.83 -13.08 8.78
C GLU A 225 4.30 -11.63 8.91
N GLY A 226 3.00 -11.46 9.09
CA GLY A 226 2.32 -10.17 9.10
C GLY A 226 2.05 -9.61 10.50
N ARG A 227 1.65 -8.34 10.56
CA ARG A 227 1.04 -7.74 11.76
C ARG A 227 -0.47 -7.86 11.63
N VAL A 228 -1.09 -8.53 12.58
CA VAL A 228 -2.54 -8.62 12.71
C VAL A 228 -2.98 -7.74 13.87
N TYR A 229 -3.98 -6.89 13.62
CA TYR A 229 -4.69 -6.21 14.69
C TYR A 229 -5.97 -7.02 14.95
N GLY A 230 -6.03 -7.68 16.10
CA GLY A 230 -7.27 -8.16 16.65
C GLY A 230 -8.21 -6.97 16.92
N GLY A 231 -9.46 -7.12 16.53
CA GLY A 231 -10.52 -6.18 16.93
C GLY A 231 -10.80 -6.27 18.43
#